data_ca1496d5ff8047c6339479197dc03311
#
_entry.id   ca1496d5ff8047c6339479197dc03311
#
_cell.length_a   1.000
_cell.length_b   1.000
_cell.length_c   1.000
_cell.angle_alpha   90.00
_cell.angle_beta   90.00
_cell.angle_gamma   90.00
#
_symmetry.space_group_name_H-M   'P 1'
#
loop_
_entity.id
_entity.type
_entity.pdbx_description
1 polymer ?
#
loop_
_entity_poly.entity_id
_entity_poly.type
_entity_poly.pdbx_seq_one_letter_code
_entity_poly.pdbx_strand_id
1 'polypeptide(L)'
;FVVRMINLADLERVLKGVTGRPRVVCAGSGATPLPLLDAVDRCLETWRFACVNAPVGVPTRKGVIHQTVFIGPGSRHAENLEYVPCRLSLAPRLYEDRFAPDILLLHTSTPHNGAVSMGIEVQVLPAALESAKRRGALVIAQVNPSMPYVFGDGIVDVDDIDIGVIVDT
;
A
#
# COMPACT_ATOMS: atom_id res chain seq x y z
N PHE A 1 -19.19 7.94 9.19
CA PHE A 1 -18.06 7.24 9.81
C PHE A 1 -16.84 8.13 9.75
N VAL A 2 -16.08 8.22 10.82
CA VAL A 2 -14.83 9.00 10.87
C VAL A 2 -13.69 8.01 10.79
N VAL A 3 -12.82 8.15 9.77
CA VAL A 3 -11.56 7.39 9.70
C VAL A 3 -10.84 7.51 11.03
N ARG A 4 -10.39 6.40 11.60
CA ARG A 4 -9.59 6.41 12.82
C ARG A 4 -8.22 7.01 12.53
N MET A 5 -8.05 8.29 12.84
CA MET A 5 -6.76 8.96 12.69
C MET A 5 -5.86 8.63 13.87
N ILE A 6 -4.66 8.14 13.59
CA ILE A 6 -3.64 7.80 14.58
C ILE A 6 -2.25 8.30 14.15
N ASN A 7 -1.30 8.29 15.05
CA ASN A 7 0.11 8.55 14.75
C ASN A 7 0.85 7.25 14.37
N LEU A 8 2.08 7.38 13.87
CA LEU A 8 2.90 6.22 13.48
C LEU A 8 3.18 5.26 14.66
N ALA A 9 3.37 5.77 15.88
CA ALA A 9 3.63 4.91 17.05
C ALA A 9 2.41 4.04 17.41
N ASP A 10 1.21 4.59 17.29
CA ASP A 10 -0.04 3.83 17.48
C ASP A 10 -0.27 2.84 16.36
N LEU A 11 0.08 3.18 15.11
CA LEU A 11 0.07 2.25 13.99
C LEU A 11 0.99 1.06 14.25
N GLU A 12 2.21 1.28 14.75
CA GLU A 12 3.13 0.19 15.10
C GLU A 12 2.54 -0.77 16.14
N ARG A 13 1.77 -0.27 17.11
CA ARG A 13 1.06 -1.14 18.07
C ARG A 13 0.03 -2.04 17.37
N VAL A 14 -0.70 -1.50 16.38
CA VAL A 14 -1.66 -2.30 15.59
C VAL A 14 -0.90 -3.35 14.77
N LEU A 15 0.17 -2.95 14.09
CA LEU A 15 0.95 -3.85 13.22
C LEU A 15 1.63 -4.99 14.00
N LYS A 16 2.06 -4.76 15.23
CA LYS A 16 2.61 -5.82 16.11
C LYS A 16 1.61 -6.93 16.44
N GLY A 17 0.31 -6.67 16.29
CA GLY A 17 -0.74 -7.68 16.43
C GLY A 17 -0.95 -8.55 15.18
N VAL A 18 -0.34 -8.19 14.06
CA VAL A 18 -0.45 -8.94 12.80
C VAL A 18 0.46 -10.17 12.87
N THR A 19 -0.08 -11.33 12.54
CA THR A 19 0.65 -12.61 12.57
C THR A 19 0.83 -13.20 11.17
N GLY A 20 1.74 -14.17 11.06
CA GLY A 20 2.01 -14.86 9.80
C GLY A 20 2.90 -14.05 8.84
N ARG A 21 2.66 -14.23 7.56
CA ARG A 21 3.38 -13.53 6.49
C ARG A 21 2.41 -12.71 5.64
N PRO A 22 1.89 -11.60 6.17
CA PRO A 22 0.91 -10.79 5.46
C PRO A 22 1.47 -10.27 4.15
N ARG A 23 0.59 -10.14 3.16
CA ARG A 23 0.90 -9.41 1.92
C ARG A 23 0.51 -7.96 2.09
N VAL A 24 1.48 -7.08 1.96
CA VAL A 24 1.33 -5.64 1.97
C VAL A 24 1.39 -5.13 0.53
N VAL A 25 0.34 -4.46 0.11
CA VAL A 25 0.22 -3.87 -1.23
C VAL A 25 0.25 -2.35 -1.11
N CYS A 26 0.94 -1.68 -1.99
CA CYS A 26 0.90 -0.22 -2.11
C CYS A 26 1.21 0.25 -3.53
N ALA A 27 1.05 1.56 -3.77
CA ALA A 27 1.51 2.20 -4.99
C ALA A 27 3.05 2.14 -5.10
N GLY A 28 3.52 2.08 -6.33
CA GLY A 28 4.93 2.28 -6.66
C GLY A 28 5.27 3.72 -6.99
N SER A 29 6.43 3.89 -7.61
CA SER A 29 6.89 5.20 -8.13
C SER A 29 6.83 6.32 -7.09
N GLY A 30 6.35 7.51 -7.47
CA GLY A 30 6.34 8.71 -6.62
C GLY A 30 5.32 8.73 -5.49
N ALA A 31 4.33 7.83 -5.50
CA ALA A 31 3.32 7.76 -4.44
C ALA A 31 3.51 6.58 -3.48
N THR A 32 4.68 5.96 -3.48
CA THR A 32 4.99 4.89 -2.50
C THR A 32 4.99 5.46 -1.08
N PRO A 33 4.18 4.91 -0.15
CA PRO A 33 4.08 5.42 1.22
C PRO A 33 5.24 4.92 2.08
N LEU A 34 6.45 5.45 1.85
CA LEU A 34 7.67 5.00 2.52
C LEU A 34 7.59 5.03 4.05
N PRO A 35 7.06 6.07 4.71
CA PRO A 35 6.90 6.07 6.17
C PRO A 35 6.05 4.92 6.71
N LEU A 36 4.98 4.54 6.00
CA LEU A 36 4.15 3.38 6.38
C LEU A 36 4.89 2.06 6.13
N LEU A 37 5.62 1.94 5.03
CA LEU A 37 6.44 0.75 4.74
C LEU A 37 7.53 0.55 5.78
N ASP A 38 8.18 1.63 6.23
CA ASP A 38 9.17 1.57 7.30
C ASP A 38 8.55 1.11 8.63
N ALA A 39 7.33 1.57 8.94
CA ALA A 39 6.61 1.11 10.13
C ALA A 39 6.25 -0.37 10.03
N VAL A 40 5.79 -0.83 8.88
CA VAL A 40 5.53 -2.27 8.60
C VAL A 40 6.80 -3.07 8.79
N ASP A 41 7.92 -2.63 8.21
CA ASP A 41 9.18 -3.36 8.23
C ASP A 41 9.80 -3.46 9.64
N ARG A 42 9.61 -2.44 10.47
CA ARG A 42 10.00 -2.48 11.89
C ARG A 42 9.17 -3.44 12.73
N CYS A 43 7.92 -3.67 12.35
CA CYS A 43 6.96 -4.44 13.16
C CYS A 43 6.84 -5.90 12.73
N LEU A 44 7.11 -6.22 11.46
CA LEU A 44 6.92 -7.56 10.91
C LEU A 44 8.27 -8.18 10.55
N GLU A 45 8.55 -9.35 11.10
CA GLU A 45 9.79 -10.08 10.84
C GLU A 45 9.86 -10.57 9.38
N THR A 46 8.77 -11.15 8.90
CA THR A 46 8.64 -11.65 7.52
C THR A 46 7.31 -11.25 6.93
N TRP A 47 7.33 -10.69 5.73
CA TRP A 47 6.13 -10.26 5.02
C TRP A 47 6.36 -10.23 3.50
N ARG A 48 5.26 -10.17 2.74
CA ARG A 48 5.29 -10.08 1.29
C ARG A 48 5.00 -8.64 0.88
N PHE A 49 5.81 -8.12 -0.01
CA PHE A 49 5.68 -6.77 -0.56
C PHE A 49 5.26 -6.84 -2.02
N ALA A 50 3.99 -6.54 -2.31
CA ALA A 50 3.47 -6.52 -3.66
C ALA A 50 3.31 -5.08 -4.15
N CYS A 51 4.14 -4.70 -5.12
CA CYS A 51 4.22 -3.34 -5.64
C CYS A 51 4.63 -3.36 -7.11
N VAL A 52 4.03 -2.51 -7.92
CA VAL A 52 4.44 -2.28 -9.31
C VAL A 52 5.43 -1.12 -9.34
N ASN A 53 6.62 -1.35 -9.89
CA ASN A 53 7.66 -0.33 -10.01
C ASN A 53 8.10 0.28 -8.68
N ALA A 54 8.51 -0.57 -7.74
CA ALA A 54 9.00 -0.13 -6.43
C ALA A 54 10.21 0.81 -6.55
N PRO A 55 10.18 2.01 -5.92
CA PRO A 55 11.31 2.95 -5.94
C PRO A 55 12.44 2.50 -5.02
N VAL A 56 13.57 3.17 -5.14
CA VAL A 56 14.65 3.06 -4.14
C VAL A 56 14.14 3.55 -2.79
N GLY A 57 14.59 2.91 -1.70
CA GLY A 57 14.19 3.24 -0.33
C GLY A 57 13.14 2.31 0.26
N VAL A 58 12.54 1.40 -0.53
CA VAL A 58 11.68 0.34 0.03
C VAL A 58 12.51 -0.70 0.78
N PRO A 59 11.94 -1.40 1.78
CA PRO A 59 12.63 -2.46 2.51
C PRO A 59 13.02 -3.62 1.60
N THR A 60 14.30 -4.04 1.64
CA THR A 60 14.86 -5.09 0.76
C THR A 60 15.52 -6.25 1.50
N ARG A 61 15.51 -6.24 2.84
CA ARG A 61 16.12 -7.28 3.66
C ARG A 61 15.51 -8.66 3.43
N LYS A 62 16.20 -9.71 3.84
CA LYS A 62 15.84 -11.12 3.64
C LYS A 62 14.42 -11.49 4.08
N GLY A 63 13.88 -10.84 5.13
CA GLY A 63 12.51 -11.08 5.62
C GLY A 63 11.40 -10.51 4.72
N VAL A 64 11.75 -9.69 3.72
CA VAL A 64 10.79 -9.06 2.80
C VAL A 64 10.82 -9.77 1.46
N ILE A 65 9.71 -10.38 1.08
CA ILE A 65 9.55 -11.09 -0.18
C ILE A 65 8.88 -10.15 -1.19
N HIS A 66 9.64 -9.61 -2.12
CA HIS A 66 9.10 -8.77 -3.18
C HIS A 66 8.31 -9.60 -4.19
N GLN A 67 7.09 -9.17 -4.48
CA GLN A 67 6.21 -9.77 -5.49
C GLN A 67 5.83 -8.70 -6.51
N THR A 68 6.19 -8.87 -7.77
CA THR A 68 5.94 -7.82 -8.75
C THR A 68 5.78 -8.35 -10.17
N VAL A 69 5.06 -7.59 -10.97
CA VAL A 69 4.92 -7.77 -12.42
C VAL A 69 5.81 -6.80 -13.21
N PHE A 70 6.38 -5.81 -12.52
CA PHE A 70 7.29 -4.84 -13.11
C PHE A 70 8.37 -4.48 -12.08
N ILE A 71 9.61 -4.90 -12.37
CA ILE A 71 10.75 -4.75 -11.45
C ILE A 71 11.23 -3.31 -11.49
N GLY A 72 10.85 -2.53 -10.50
CA GLY A 72 11.38 -1.19 -10.26
C GLY A 72 12.79 -1.19 -9.65
N PRO A 73 13.43 -0.03 -9.56
CA PRO A 73 14.80 0.08 -9.06
C PRO A 73 14.95 -0.45 -7.62
N GLY A 74 13.95 -0.27 -6.75
CA GLY A 74 13.97 -0.79 -5.37
C GLY A 74 13.94 -2.31 -5.32
N SER A 75 13.15 -2.96 -6.16
CA SER A 75 13.04 -4.42 -6.18
C SER A 75 14.28 -5.13 -6.73
N ARG A 76 15.12 -4.43 -7.51
CA ARG A 76 16.37 -5.01 -8.04
C ARG A 76 17.39 -5.36 -6.97
N HIS A 77 17.28 -4.76 -5.80
CA HIS A 77 18.19 -4.99 -4.65
C HIS A 77 17.57 -5.89 -3.59
N ALA A 78 16.36 -6.39 -3.82
CA ALA A 78 15.71 -7.30 -2.88
C ALA A 78 16.41 -8.66 -2.84
N GLU A 79 16.67 -9.17 -1.64
CA GLU A 79 17.26 -10.50 -1.45
C GLU A 79 16.31 -11.63 -1.90
N ASN A 80 14.99 -11.39 -1.78
CA ASN A 80 13.94 -12.30 -2.21
C ASN A 80 13.00 -11.60 -3.18
N LEU A 81 13.01 -12.04 -4.45
CA LEU A 81 12.18 -11.47 -5.51
C LEU A 81 11.41 -12.57 -6.24
N GLU A 82 10.09 -12.46 -6.20
CA GLU A 82 9.16 -13.27 -7.00
C GLU A 82 8.62 -12.41 -8.16
N TYR A 83 9.17 -12.61 -9.35
CA TYR A 83 8.71 -11.93 -10.56
C TYR A 83 7.63 -12.74 -11.26
N VAL A 84 6.51 -12.12 -11.57
CA VAL A 84 5.41 -12.71 -12.33
C VAL A 84 5.25 -11.98 -13.66
N PRO A 85 5.74 -12.57 -14.77
CA PRO A 85 5.61 -11.93 -16.06
C PRO A 85 4.14 -11.89 -16.48
N CYS A 86 3.64 -10.71 -16.78
CA CYS A 86 2.32 -10.51 -17.37
C CYS A 86 2.28 -9.20 -18.17
N ARG A 87 1.24 -9.03 -18.97
CA ARG A 87 0.95 -7.72 -19.58
C ARG A 87 0.50 -6.75 -18.49
N LEU A 88 1.01 -5.53 -18.49
CA LEU A 88 0.63 -4.52 -17.49
C LEU A 88 -0.89 -4.27 -17.45
N SER A 89 -1.57 -4.34 -18.58
CA SER A 89 -3.03 -4.23 -18.66
C SER A 89 -3.79 -5.34 -17.91
N LEU A 90 -3.12 -6.45 -17.63
CA LEU A 90 -3.68 -7.56 -16.85
C LEU A 90 -3.23 -7.54 -15.38
N ALA A 91 -2.30 -6.69 -15.02
CA ALA A 91 -1.78 -6.60 -13.65
C ALA A 91 -2.89 -6.41 -12.60
N PRO A 92 -3.92 -5.57 -12.81
CA PRO A 92 -5.00 -5.42 -11.83
C PRO A 92 -5.65 -6.75 -11.41
N ARG A 93 -5.82 -7.70 -12.34
CA ARG A 93 -6.40 -9.02 -12.05
C ARG A 93 -5.59 -9.85 -11.05
N LEU A 94 -4.26 -9.67 -11.02
CA LEU A 94 -3.42 -10.34 -10.04
C LEU A 94 -3.68 -9.82 -8.62
N TYR A 95 -3.97 -8.54 -8.50
CA TYR A 95 -4.27 -7.91 -7.20
C TYR A 95 -5.69 -8.18 -6.71
N GLU A 96 -6.57 -8.66 -7.59
CA GLU A 96 -7.88 -9.16 -7.19
C GLU A 96 -7.80 -10.51 -6.49
N ASP A 97 -6.79 -11.34 -6.76
CA ASP A 97 -6.68 -12.70 -6.25
C ASP A 97 -5.25 -13.07 -5.79
N ARG A 98 -4.33 -13.36 -6.72
CA ARG A 98 -2.99 -13.90 -6.40
C ARG A 98 -2.17 -12.96 -5.51
N PHE A 99 -2.23 -11.66 -5.79
CA PHE A 99 -1.58 -10.61 -5.01
C PHE A 99 -2.57 -9.81 -4.15
N ALA A 100 -3.70 -10.42 -3.81
CA ALA A 100 -4.68 -9.80 -2.92
C ALA A 100 -4.04 -9.38 -1.60
N PRO A 101 -4.30 -8.16 -1.11
CA PRO A 101 -3.69 -7.66 0.12
C PRO A 101 -4.26 -8.32 1.37
N ASP A 102 -3.42 -8.52 2.38
CA ASP A 102 -3.80 -8.65 3.77
C ASP A 102 -3.76 -7.26 4.45
N ILE A 103 -2.85 -6.40 3.97
CA ILE A 103 -2.74 -4.99 4.34
C ILE A 103 -2.60 -4.18 3.05
N LEU A 104 -3.47 -3.20 2.86
CA LEU A 104 -3.38 -2.23 1.76
C LEU A 104 -2.93 -0.88 2.32
N LEU A 105 -1.82 -0.38 1.80
CA LEU A 105 -1.32 0.96 2.12
C LEU A 105 -1.65 1.90 0.98
N LEU A 106 -2.39 2.95 1.29
CA LEU A 106 -2.70 4.03 0.37
C LEU A 106 -1.87 5.28 0.72
N HIS A 107 -1.47 6.05 -0.28
CA HIS A 107 -0.93 7.39 -0.10
C HIS A 107 -1.92 8.36 -0.71
N THR A 108 -2.54 9.19 0.11
CA THR A 108 -3.72 9.95 -0.28
C THR A 108 -3.59 11.44 0.02
N SER A 109 -4.41 12.23 -0.66
CA SER A 109 -4.69 13.61 -0.28
C SER A 109 -5.38 13.70 1.07
N THR A 110 -5.55 14.92 1.58
CA THR A 110 -6.50 15.21 2.66
C THR A 110 -7.93 14.93 2.22
N PRO A 111 -8.83 14.56 3.13
CA PRO A 111 -10.24 14.33 2.81
C PRO A 111 -10.94 15.58 2.26
N HIS A 112 -11.76 15.38 1.23
CA HIS A 112 -12.65 16.38 0.67
C HIS A 112 -14.02 15.75 0.37
N ASN A 113 -15.10 16.31 0.92
CA ASN A 113 -16.46 15.80 0.74
C ASN A 113 -16.61 14.28 1.00
N GLY A 114 -16.01 13.76 2.06
CA GLY A 114 -16.14 12.35 2.44
C GLY A 114 -15.27 11.38 1.63
N ALA A 115 -14.37 11.90 0.79
CA ALA A 115 -13.47 11.09 -0.02
C ALA A 115 -12.03 11.61 0.04
N VAL A 116 -11.08 10.75 -0.29
CA VAL A 116 -9.68 11.09 -0.53
C VAL A 116 -9.28 10.73 -1.96
N SER A 117 -8.19 11.30 -2.44
CA SER A 117 -7.63 10.94 -3.74
C SER A 117 -6.31 10.20 -3.57
N MET A 118 -6.08 9.15 -4.35
CA MET A 118 -4.77 8.49 -4.49
C MET A 118 -3.73 9.38 -5.20
N GLY A 119 -4.14 10.55 -5.65
CA GLY A 119 -3.27 11.58 -6.22
C GLY A 119 -2.59 11.14 -7.51
N ILE A 120 -1.25 11.10 -7.48
CA ILE A 120 -0.42 10.95 -8.69
C ILE A 120 -0.23 9.51 -9.17
N GLU A 121 -0.58 8.50 -8.36
CA GLU A 121 -0.37 7.07 -8.70
C GLU A 121 -1.57 6.22 -8.30
N VAL A 122 -2.32 5.79 -9.29
CA VAL A 122 -3.51 4.95 -9.11
C VAL A 122 -3.20 3.48 -9.37
N GLN A 123 -2.57 3.18 -10.51
CA GLN A 123 -2.06 1.86 -10.91
C GLN A 123 -3.08 0.72 -10.66
N VAL A 124 -2.68 -0.26 -9.86
CA VAL A 124 -3.47 -1.46 -9.51
C VAL A 124 -4.32 -1.27 -8.24
N LEU A 125 -4.22 -0.10 -7.59
CA LEU A 125 -4.81 0.10 -6.28
C LEU A 125 -6.35 0.01 -6.25
N PRO A 126 -7.11 0.43 -7.26
CA PRO A 126 -8.56 0.22 -7.27
C PRO A 126 -8.93 -1.27 -7.17
N ALA A 127 -8.27 -2.13 -7.94
CA ALA A 127 -8.47 -3.57 -7.88
C ALA A 127 -8.05 -4.17 -6.52
N ALA A 128 -6.93 -3.70 -5.98
CA ALA A 128 -6.45 -4.10 -4.65
C ALA A 128 -7.42 -3.67 -3.55
N LEU A 129 -7.99 -2.47 -3.62
CA LEU A 129 -8.97 -1.96 -2.66
C LEU A 129 -10.26 -2.79 -2.67
N GLU A 130 -10.81 -3.08 -3.84
CA GLU A 130 -11.98 -3.93 -3.96
C GLU A 130 -11.72 -5.35 -3.41
N SER A 131 -10.53 -5.89 -3.64
CA SER A 131 -10.13 -7.16 -3.05
C SER A 131 -9.98 -7.07 -1.52
N ALA A 132 -9.38 -6.00 -1.01
CA ALA A 132 -9.25 -5.74 0.43
C ALA A 132 -10.61 -5.69 1.12
N LYS A 133 -11.56 -4.97 0.56
CA LYS A 133 -12.94 -4.86 1.07
C LYS A 133 -13.63 -6.22 1.14
N ARG A 134 -13.56 -7.01 0.07
CA ARG A 134 -14.18 -8.35 0.03
C ARG A 134 -13.60 -9.32 1.05
N ARG A 135 -12.31 -9.19 1.35
CA ARG A 135 -11.55 -10.11 2.21
C ARG A 135 -11.42 -9.64 3.66
N GLY A 136 -11.85 -8.42 3.96
CA GLY A 136 -11.66 -7.81 5.27
C GLY A 136 -10.19 -7.53 5.58
N ALA A 137 -9.39 -7.19 4.56
CA ALA A 137 -8.00 -6.77 4.73
C ALA A 137 -7.93 -5.38 5.40
N LEU A 138 -6.85 -5.12 6.11
CA LEU A 138 -6.63 -3.83 6.77
C LEU A 138 -6.22 -2.77 5.74
N VAL A 139 -6.99 -1.69 5.65
CA VAL A 139 -6.73 -0.55 4.76
C VAL A 139 -6.20 0.62 5.57
N ILE A 140 -4.96 1.03 5.27
CA ILE A 140 -4.27 2.13 5.97
C ILE A 140 -3.93 3.22 4.95
N ALA A 141 -4.32 4.45 5.23
CA ALA A 141 -3.98 5.61 4.41
C ALA A 141 -2.90 6.47 5.08
N GLN A 142 -1.81 6.72 4.35
CA GLN A 142 -0.93 7.85 4.60
C GLN A 142 -1.60 9.09 4.03
N VAL A 143 -2.13 9.93 4.89
CA VAL A 143 -2.77 11.18 4.50
C VAL A 143 -1.70 12.27 4.43
N ASN A 144 -1.45 12.79 3.22
CA ASN A 144 -0.43 13.80 2.97
C ASN A 144 -1.07 15.10 2.47
N PRO A 145 -0.95 16.20 3.21
CA PRO A 145 -1.50 17.50 2.77
C PRO A 145 -0.91 18.00 1.45
N SER A 146 0.30 17.54 1.08
CA SER A 146 0.97 17.90 -0.18
C SER A 146 0.54 17.04 -1.37
N MET A 147 -0.21 15.94 -1.13
CA MET A 147 -0.72 15.09 -2.21
C MET A 147 -1.87 15.81 -2.93
N PRO A 148 -1.80 16.02 -4.26
CA PRO A 148 -2.88 16.69 -4.98
C PRO A 148 -4.15 15.84 -5.00
N TYR A 149 -5.30 16.51 -4.93
CA TYR A 149 -6.59 15.87 -5.13
C TYR A 149 -6.86 15.74 -6.63
N VAL A 150 -6.73 14.52 -7.16
CA VAL A 150 -6.93 14.21 -8.58
C VAL A 150 -8.22 13.42 -8.73
N PHE A 151 -9.11 13.86 -9.61
CA PHE A 151 -10.38 13.19 -9.89
C PHE A 151 -10.19 11.98 -10.80
N GLY A 152 -11.06 11.00 -10.69
CA GLY A 152 -11.08 9.78 -11.50
C GLY A 152 -11.09 8.52 -10.64
N ASP A 153 -10.55 7.43 -11.16
CA ASP A 153 -10.57 6.09 -10.54
C ASP A 153 -9.77 5.99 -9.23
N GLY A 154 -8.97 7.00 -8.92
CA GLY A 154 -8.21 7.10 -7.67
C GLY A 154 -8.98 7.75 -6.51
N ILE A 155 -10.26 8.05 -6.66
CA ILE A 155 -11.10 8.55 -5.57
C ILE A 155 -11.54 7.38 -4.68
N VAL A 156 -11.32 7.54 -3.38
CA VAL A 156 -11.64 6.53 -2.35
C VAL A 156 -12.55 7.15 -1.31
N ASP A 157 -13.65 6.47 -1.00
CA ASP A 157 -14.51 6.85 0.11
C ASP A 157 -13.74 6.69 1.44
N VAL A 158 -13.85 7.66 2.33
CA VAL A 158 -13.18 7.58 3.64
C VAL A 158 -13.68 6.39 4.46
N ASP A 159 -14.89 5.91 4.22
CA ASP A 159 -15.45 4.74 4.89
C ASP A 159 -14.79 3.41 4.45
N ASP A 160 -14.05 3.41 3.34
CA ASP A 160 -13.24 2.27 2.87
C ASP A 160 -11.84 2.21 3.51
N ILE A 161 -11.51 3.17 4.40
CA ILE A 161 -10.22 3.27 5.08
C ILE A 161 -10.42 2.99 6.58
N ASP A 162 -9.69 2.01 7.10
CA ASP A 162 -9.75 1.65 8.53
C ASP A 162 -8.95 2.62 9.41
N ILE A 163 -7.75 2.99 8.92
CA ILE A 163 -6.79 3.81 9.66
C ILE A 163 -6.21 4.89 8.76
N GLY A 164 -6.24 6.13 9.22
CA GLY A 164 -5.51 7.23 8.62
C GLY A 164 -4.32 7.66 9.47
N VAL A 165 -3.17 7.93 8.83
CA VAL A 165 -1.97 8.47 9.46
C VAL A 165 -1.58 9.73 8.71
N ILE A 166 -1.54 10.88 9.40
CA ILE A 166 -1.07 12.12 8.78
C ILE A 166 0.45 12.09 8.74
N VAL A 167 1.00 12.20 7.54
CA VAL A 167 2.44 12.31 7.30
C VAL A 167 2.66 13.42 6.29
N ASP A 168 3.32 14.47 6.74
CA ASP A 168 3.74 15.58 5.88
C ASP A 168 5.15 15.26 5.37
N THR A 169 5.28 14.99 4.06
CA THR A 169 6.54 14.63 3.40
C THR A 169 6.81 15.51 2.18
#